data_13947a10cc99134a479b103636c6d617
#
_entry.id   13947a10cc99134a479b103636c6d617
#
_cell.length_a   1.000
_cell.length_b   1.000
_cell.length_c   1.000
_cell.angle_alpha   90.00
_cell.angle_beta   90.00
_cell.angle_gamma   90.00
#
_symmetry.space_group_name_H-M   'P 1'
#
loop_
_entity.id
_entity.type
_entity.pdbx_description
1 polymer ?
#
loop_
_entity_poly.entity_id
_entity_poly.type
_entity_poly.pdbx_seq_one_letter_code
_entity_poly.pdbx_strand_id
1 'polypeptide(L)'
;MKRLTKILTRTVAIVLTLSLMLGIGLLFYASIVMRGDRAAAISAWQNPAVSITSTDHSIVLTPTGAPSGAGLVFIPGAKVDPYAYLFKLTGIVEETGLTVVITKPTLNLAILDLRPLESFTADAPDVEQWIVGGHSLGGARACQIAGEADVVGLVLFGSFCANDLSNSQLTVLSIGGSGDGLSTPEKIQSGAQLLPASTTFVEIDGFNHADFGDYGAQSGDGESRLTSEEARAALTAELLGLFGAG
;
A
#
# COMPACT_ATOMS: atom_id res chain seq x y z
N MET A 1 37.05 39.47 15.39
CA MET A 1 35.56 39.45 15.21
C MET A 1 35.12 39.42 13.74
N LYS A 2 35.44 40.43 12.89
CA LYS A 2 34.94 40.49 11.48
C LYS A 2 35.26 39.27 10.61
N ARG A 3 36.40 38.57 10.80
CA ARG A 3 36.80 37.38 10.04
C ARG A 3 35.94 36.14 10.43
N LEU A 4 35.68 35.98 11.72
CA LEU A 4 34.86 34.89 12.26
C LEU A 4 33.40 35.01 11.81
N THR A 5 32.85 36.23 11.83
CA THR A 5 31.50 36.53 11.33
C THR A 5 31.37 36.18 9.84
N LYS A 6 32.38 36.56 9.00
CA LYS A 6 32.36 36.21 7.57
C LYS A 6 32.41 34.70 7.31
N ILE A 7 33.21 33.96 8.11
CA ILE A 7 33.28 32.49 8.01
C ILE A 7 31.92 31.90 8.38
N LEU A 8 31.36 32.29 9.50
CA LEU A 8 30.05 31.83 9.97
C LEU A 8 28.95 32.09 8.94
N THR A 9 28.87 33.32 8.39
CA THR A 9 27.88 33.66 7.35
C THR A 9 28.03 32.79 6.10
N ARG A 10 29.29 32.55 5.66
CA ARG A 10 29.55 31.67 4.51
C ARG A 10 29.13 30.21 4.78
N THR A 11 29.46 29.69 5.98
CA THR A 11 29.09 28.33 6.38
C THR A 11 27.57 28.19 6.41
N VAL A 12 26.85 29.14 7.03
CA VAL A 12 25.38 29.14 7.07
C VAL A 12 24.80 29.21 5.67
N ALA A 13 25.32 30.07 4.79
CA ALA A 13 24.86 30.17 3.41
C ALA A 13 25.05 28.83 2.64
N ILE A 14 26.22 28.19 2.80
CA ILE A 14 26.50 26.88 2.19
C ILE A 14 25.51 25.81 2.69
N VAL A 15 25.30 25.73 4.01
CA VAL A 15 24.36 24.75 4.60
C VAL A 15 22.95 24.98 4.08
N LEU A 16 22.47 26.23 4.05
CA LEU A 16 21.13 26.55 3.52
C LEU A 16 21.01 26.20 2.03
N THR A 17 22.04 26.48 1.22
CA THR A 17 22.04 26.12 -0.20
C THR A 17 21.99 24.60 -0.40
N LEU A 18 22.80 23.84 0.34
CA LEU A 18 22.78 22.38 0.27
C LEU A 18 21.46 21.79 0.75
N SER A 19 20.87 22.32 1.81
CA SER A 19 19.53 21.90 2.28
C SER A 19 18.46 22.21 1.25
N LEU A 20 18.51 23.34 0.60
CA LEU A 20 17.58 23.70 -0.47
C LEU A 20 17.73 22.78 -1.68
N MET A 21 18.96 22.48 -2.12
CA MET A 21 19.22 21.55 -3.22
C MET A 21 18.72 20.14 -2.89
N LEU A 22 18.94 19.67 -1.65
CA LEU A 22 18.41 18.38 -1.19
C LEU A 22 16.89 18.36 -1.21
N GLY A 23 16.23 19.42 -0.72
CA GLY A 23 14.77 19.56 -0.76
C GLY A 23 14.22 19.53 -2.18
N ILE A 24 14.83 20.29 -3.10
CA ILE A 24 14.44 20.27 -4.52
C ILE A 24 14.65 18.90 -5.12
N GLY A 25 15.77 18.23 -4.85
CA GLY A 25 16.04 16.88 -5.31
C GLY A 25 15.01 15.86 -4.81
N LEU A 26 14.60 15.95 -3.55
CA LEU A 26 13.56 15.12 -2.97
C LEU A 26 12.19 15.36 -3.63
N LEU A 27 11.80 16.61 -3.82
CA LEU A 27 10.55 16.96 -4.49
C LEU A 27 10.53 16.47 -5.93
N PHE A 28 11.64 16.66 -6.65
CA PHE A 28 11.78 16.15 -8.01
C PHE A 28 11.69 14.61 -8.04
N TYR A 29 12.41 13.92 -7.14
CA TYR A 29 12.34 12.46 -7.01
C TYR A 29 10.90 11.98 -6.73
N ALA A 30 10.20 12.62 -5.81
CA ALA A 30 8.83 12.28 -5.45
C ALA A 30 7.82 12.58 -6.59
N SER A 31 8.13 13.53 -7.48
CA SER A 31 7.27 13.87 -8.63
C SER A 31 7.31 12.84 -9.77
N ILE A 32 8.30 11.96 -9.78
CA ILE A 32 8.40 10.86 -10.76
C ILE A 32 7.54 9.71 -10.24
N VAL A 33 6.28 9.67 -10.63
CA VAL A 33 5.28 8.70 -10.16
C VAL A 33 5.04 7.64 -11.22
N MET A 34 5.00 6.38 -10.81
CA MET A 34 4.53 5.26 -11.64
C MET A 34 3.02 5.35 -11.75
N ARG A 35 2.55 5.73 -12.93
CA ARG A 35 1.13 5.99 -13.17
C ARG A 35 0.36 4.70 -13.39
N GLY A 36 -0.87 4.67 -12.90
CA GLY A 36 -1.79 3.57 -13.15
C GLY A 36 -2.12 3.42 -14.64
N ASP A 37 -2.32 2.19 -15.08
CA ASP A 37 -2.84 1.90 -16.41
C ASP A 37 -4.25 2.47 -16.55
N ARG A 38 -4.46 3.24 -17.62
CA ARG A 38 -5.73 3.93 -17.83
C ARG A 38 -6.87 2.98 -18.14
N ALA A 39 -6.63 1.92 -18.89
CA ALA A 39 -7.68 0.97 -19.26
C ALA A 39 -8.16 0.17 -18.04
N ALA A 40 -7.22 -0.29 -17.21
CA ALA A 40 -7.52 -0.95 -15.94
C ALA A 40 -8.31 -0.03 -14.99
N ALA A 41 -7.89 1.23 -14.83
CA ALA A 41 -8.61 2.20 -14.01
C ALA A 41 -10.02 2.48 -14.52
N ILE A 42 -10.23 2.63 -15.85
CA ILE A 42 -11.56 2.82 -16.44
C ILE A 42 -12.42 1.59 -16.21
N SER A 43 -11.88 0.37 -16.39
CA SER A 43 -12.61 -0.88 -16.12
C SER A 43 -13.10 -0.95 -14.68
N ALA A 44 -12.25 -0.55 -13.72
CA ALA A 44 -12.64 -0.46 -12.31
C ALA A 44 -13.80 0.54 -12.10
N TRP A 45 -13.72 1.73 -12.68
CA TRP A 45 -14.77 2.76 -12.59
C TRP A 45 -16.10 2.34 -13.24
N GLN A 46 -16.05 1.46 -14.22
CA GLN A 46 -17.24 0.93 -14.92
C GLN A 46 -17.83 -0.31 -14.26
N ASN A 47 -17.19 -0.85 -13.22
CA ASN A 47 -17.69 -2.03 -12.51
C ASN A 47 -18.98 -1.67 -11.73
N PRO A 48 -20.15 -2.23 -12.10
CA PRO A 48 -21.42 -1.89 -11.44
C PRO A 48 -21.51 -2.41 -10.00
N ALA A 49 -20.67 -3.37 -9.61
CA ALA A 49 -20.64 -3.93 -8.27
C ALA A 49 -19.93 -3.03 -7.23
N VAL A 50 -19.23 -1.98 -7.69
CA VAL A 50 -18.40 -1.12 -6.81
C VAL A 50 -18.68 0.35 -7.08
N SER A 51 -19.04 1.10 -6.05
CA SER A 51 -19.10 2.56 -6.08
C SER A 51 -17.72 3.13 -5.72
N ILE A 52 -17.17 4.01 -6.55
CA ILE A 52 -15.86 4.63 -6.32
C ILE A 52 -16.04 6.13 -6.09
N THR A 53 -15.54 6.64 -4.97
CA THR A 53 -15.46 8.07 -4.69
C THR A 53 -14.02 8.46 -4.42
N SER A 54 -13.69 9.75 -4.64
CA SER A 54 -12.32 10.23 -4.49
C SER A 54 -12.31 11.56 -3.77
N THR A 55 -11.54 11.64 -2.68
CA THR A 55 -11.26 12.84 -1.90
C THR A 55 -9.84 13.35 -2.18
N ASP A 56 -9.42 14.41 -1.52
CA ASP A 56 -8.04 14.92 -1.65
C ASP A 56 -7.00 13.96 -1.05
N HIS A 57 -7.40 13.06 -0.14
CA HIS A 57 -6.48 12.22 0.63
C HIS A 57 -6.74 10.71 0.51
N SER A 58 -7.82 10.30 -0.13
CA SER A 58 -8.16 8.88 -0.30
C SER A 58 -8.98 8.62 -1.57
N ILE A 59 -9.14 7.34 -1.91
CA ILE A 59 -10.12 6.82 -2.86
C ILE A 59 -10.89 5.72 -2.12
N VAL A 60 -12.22 5.84 -2.07
CA VAL A 60 -13.08 4.88 -1.38
C VAL A 60 -13.79 4.02 -2.39
N LEU A 61 -13.68 2.70 -2.24
CA LEU A 61 -14.36 1.67 -2.99
C LEU A 61 -15.39 1.01 -2.08
N THR A 62 -16.66 1.20 -2.37
CA THR A 62 -17.76 0.65 -1.56
C THR A 62 -18.54 -0.37 -2.38
N PRO A 63 -18.87 -1.57 -1.84
CA PRO A 63 -19.72 -2.52 -2.54
C PRO A 63 -21.10 -1.92 -2.77
N THR A 64 -21.70 -2.13 -3.95
CA THR A 64 -23.09 -1.75 -4.23
C THR A 64 -24.08 -2.80 -3.74
N GLY A 65 -23.60 -4.02 -3.46
CA GLY A 65 -24.34 -5.11 -2.82
C GLY A 65 -24.30 -4.99 -1.28
N ALA A 66 -24.50 -6.13 -0.61
CA ALA A 66 -24.44 -6.20 0.85
C ALA A 66 -23.01 -5.99 1.35
N PRO A 67 -22.73 -4.97 2.20
CA PRO A 67 -21.40 -4.79 2.78
C PRO A 67 -21.15 -5.84 3.88
N SER A 68 -19.89 -6.24 4.04
CA SER A 68 -19.48 -7.15 5.10
C SER A 68 -19.39 -6.50 6.49
N GLY A 69 -19.47 -5.16 6.58
CA GLY A 69 -19.21 -4.40 7.80
C GLY A 69 -17.72 -4.20 8.12
N ALA A 70 -16.83 -4.85 7.37
CA ALA A 70 -15.39 -4.68 7.50
C ALA A 70 -14.81 -3.80 6.39
N GLY A 71 -13.67 -3.14 6.69
CA GLY A 71 -12.97 -2.29 5.73
C GLY A 71 -11.47 -2.51 5.73
N LEU A 72 -10.86 -2.21 4.61
CA LEU A 72 -9.42 -2.25 4.41
C LEU A 72 -8.91 -0.83 4.10
N VAL A 73 -8.07 -0.27 4.96
CA VAL A 73 -7.24 0.90 4.59
C VAL A 73 -6.01 0.38 3.87
N PHE A 74 -5.92 0.64 2.57
CA PHE A 74 -4.84 0.18 1.71
C PHE A 74 -3.86 1.31 1.38
N ILE A 75 -2.57 1.05 1.62
CA ILE A 75 -1.49 2.01 1.45
C ILE A 75 -0.66 1.65 0.21
N PRO A 76 -0.61 2.52 -0.81
CA PRO A 76 0.18 2.33 -2.02
C PRO A 76 1.67 2.14 -1.79
N GLY A 77 2.34 1.46 -2.72
CA GLY A 77 3.78 1.38 -2.78
C GLY A 77 4.45 2.74 -3.05
N ALA A 78 5.75 2.83 -2.78
CA ALA A 78 6.50 4.06 -2.99
C ALA A 78 6.41 4.54 -4.43
N LYS A 79 5.99 5.79 -4.62
CA LYS A 79 5.89 6.46 -5.94
C LYS A 79 4.92 5.77 -6.91
N VAL A 80 4.01 4.95 -6.43
CA VAL A 80 2.92 4.39 -7.23
C VAL A 80 1.68 5.27 -7.07
N ASP A 81 1.05 5.59 -8.19
CA ASP A 81 -0.22 6.30 -8.22
C ASP A 81 -1.30 5.47 -7.51
N PRO A 82 -2.04 6.00 -6.53
CA PRO A 82 -3.14 5.28 -5.89
C PRO A 82 -4.16 4.68 -6.84
N TYR A 83 -4.40 5.33 -7.98
CA TYR A 83 -5.31 4.82 -9.01
C TYR A 83 -4.83 3.54 -9.70
N ALA A 84 -3.54 3.18 -9.58
CA ALA A 84 -2.99 1.95 -10.09
C ALA A 84 -3.52 0.69 -9.38
N TYR A 85 -4.14 0.84 -8.22
CA TYR A 85 -4.67 -0.29 -7.44
C TYR A 85 -6.18 -0.52 -7.64
N LEU A 86 -6.85 0.37 -8.36
CA LEU A 86 -8.31 0.30 -8.51
C LEU A 86 -8.78 -1.05 -9.04
N PHE A 87 -8.21 -1.52 -10.14
CA PHE A 87 -8.67 -2.73 -10.81
C PHE A 87 -8.46 -3.98 -9.96
N LYS A 88 -7.33 -4.09 -9.28
CA LYS A 88 -7.07 -5.21 -8.36
C LYS A 88 -8.04 -5.19 -7.17
N LEU A 89 -8.19 -4.02 -6.54
CA LEU A 89 -8.99 -3.89 -5.31
C LEU A 89 -10.50 -3.90 -5.56
N THR A 90 -10.98 -3.50 -6.74
CA THR A 90 -12.41 -3.67 -7.08
C THR A 90 -12.83 -5.12 -7.11
N GLY A 91 -11.97 -6.07 -7.52
CA GLY A 91 -12.26 -7.49 -7.42
C GLY A 91 -12.47 -7.97 -6.00
N ILE A 92 -11.64 -7.48 -5.10
CA ILE A 92 -11.74 -7.79 -3.67
C ILE A 92 -13.05 -7.25 -3.09
N VAL A 93 -13.39 -5.97 -3.37
CA VAL A 93 -14.66 -5.35 -2.91
C VAL A 93 -15.87 -6.12 -3.43
N GLU A 94 -15.89 -6.48 -4.72
CA GLU A 94 -16.96 -7.19 -5.37
C GLU A 94 -17.25 -8.56 -4.73
N GLU A 95 -16.20 -9.32 -4.42
CA GLU A 95 -16.35 -10.71 -3.95
C GLU A 95 -16.46 -10.83 -2.42
N THR A 96 -15.84 -9.91 -1.67
CA THR A 96 -15.81 -9.99 -0.19
C THR A 96 -16.82 -9.09 0.49
N GLY A 97 -17.37 -8.09 -0.20
CA GLY A 97 -18.19 -7.03 0.42
C GLY A 97 -17.40 -6.06 1.31
N LEU A 98 -16.07 -6.13 1.31
CA LEU A 98 -15.22 -5.17 2.05
C LEU A 98 -15.36 -3.77 1.45
N THR A 99 -15.35 -2.74 2.31
CA THR A 99 -15.10 -1.37 1.88
C THR A 99 -13.58 -1.13 1.85
N VAL A 100 -13.04 -0.63 0.74
CA VAL A 100 -11.60 -0.34 0.64
C VAL A 100 -11.35 1.16 0.56
N VAL A 101 -10.47 1.67 1.42
CA VAL A 101 -9.99 3.05 1.40
C VAL A 101 -8.53 3.06 0.98
N ILE A 102 -8.26 3.43 -0.29
CA ILE A 102 -6.90 3.59 -0.80
C ILE A 102 -6.38 4.96 -0.38
N THR A 103 -5.30 5.01 0.36
CA THR A 103 -4.72 6.30 0.78
C THR A 103 -4.01 7.01 -0.38
N LYS A 104 -3.94 8.34 -0.32
CA LYS A 104 -3.09 9.17 -1.19
C LYS A 104 -1.94 9.73 -0.33
N PRO A 105 -0.81 9.02 -0.23
CA PRO A 105 0.28 9.42 0.64
C PRO A 105 0.93 10.74 0.22
N THR A 106 1.39 11.51 1.20
CA THR A 106 2.15 12.72 0.96
C THR A 106 3.36 12.43 0.06
N LEU A 107 3.49 13.15 -1.05
CA LEU A 107 4.54 12.97 -2.06
C LEU A 107 4.61 11.53 -2.64
N ASN A 108 3.52 10.77 -2.60
CA ASN A 108 3.48 9.35 -3.00
C ASN A 108 4.50 8.47 -2.26
N LEU A 109 4.82 8.85 -1.01
CA LEU A 109 5.74 8.13 -0.13
C LEU A 109 5.07 7.87 1.22
N ALA A 110 4.63 6.64 1.45
CA ALA A 110 3.89 6.25 2.65
C ALA A 110 4.64 6.56 3.96
N ILE A 111 5.97 6.52 3.94
CA ILE A 111 6.80 6.82 5.12
C ILE A 111 6.74 8.31 5.53
N LEU A 112 6.37 9.20 4.62
CA LEU A 112 6.20 10.63 4.89
C LEU A 112 4.77 10.99 5.27
N ASP A 113 3.85 10.04 5.20
CA ASP A 113 2.46 10.22 5.58
C ASP A 113 2.26 9.88 7.06
N LEU A 114 2.26 10.91 7.88
CA LEU A 114 2.11 10.78 9.34
C LEU A 114 0.66 10.92 9.80
N ARG A 115 -0.31 10.97 8.87
CA ARG A 115 -1.72 11.03 9.24
C ARG A 115 -2.11 9.76 10.00
N PRO A 116 -2.90 9.90 11.08
CA PRO A 116 -3.39 8.75 11.83
C PRO A 116 -4.45 7.98 11.03
N LEU A 117 -4.71 6.73 11.40
CA LEU A 117 -5.65 5.84 10.70
C LEU A 117 -7.05 6.46 10.59
N GLU A 118 -7.49 7.16 11.61
CA GLU A 118 -8.81 7.81 11.70
C GLU A 118 -9.04 8.83 10.58
N SER A 119 -7.96 9.43 10.05
CA SER A 119 -8.07 10.34 8.90
C SER A 119 -8.57 9.65 7.62
N PHE A 120 -8.44 8.34 7.54
CA PHE A 120 -8.87 7.53 6.40
C PHE A 120 -10.16 6.78 6.69
N THR A 121 -10.33 6.27 7.92
CA THR A 121 -11.54 5.54 8.30
C THR A 121 -12.76 6.45 8.38
N ALA A 122 -12.57 7.75 8.63
CA ALA A 122 -13.63 8.76 8.58
C ALA A 122 -14.31 8.87 7.21
N ASP A 123 -13.66 8.46 6.11
CA ASP A 123 -14.25 8.46 4.77
C ASP A 123 -15.25 7.30 4.53
N ALA A 124 -15.32 6.33 5.47
CA ALA A 124 -16.25 5.19 5.43
C ALA A 124 -16.83 4.91 6.84
N PRO A 125 -17.71 5.79 7.34
CA PRO A 125 -18.18 5.76 8.73
C PRO A 125 -19.07 4.56 9.08
N ASP A 126 -19.59 3.84 8.08
CA ASP A 126 -20.44 2.67 8.27
C ASP A 126 -19.62 1.36 8.47
N VAL A 127 -18.29 1.44 8.40
CA VAL A 127 -17.39 0.30 8.63
C VAL A 127 -17.13 0.14 10.14
N GLU A 128 -17.38 -1.06 10.65
CA GLU A 128 -17.27 -1.37 12.09
C GLU A 128 -15.90 -1.95 12.47
N GLN A 129 -15.26 -2.69 11.57
CA GLN A 129 -13.98 -3.36 11.80
C GLN A 129 -12.97 -3.00 10.72
N TRP A 130 -11.78 -2.62 11.14
CA TRP A 130 -10.76 -2.18 10.20
C TRP A 130 -9.59 -3.17 10.11
N ILE A 131 -9.20 -3.40 8.87
CA ILE A 131 -7.97 -4.06 8.46
C ILE A 131 -7.07 -2.97 7.88
N VAL A 132 -5.79 -3.03 8.13
CA VAL A 132 -4.82 -2.18 7.45
C VAL A 132 -3.96 -3.03 6.53
N GLY A 133 -3.57 -2.49 5.39
CA GLY A 133 -2.72 -3.23 4.46
C GLY A 133 -2.01 -2.32 3.48
N GLY A 134 -1.17 -2.90 2.66
CA GLY A 134 -0.49 -2.11 1.63
C GLY A 134 0.52 -2.91 0.84
N HIS A 135 0.99 -2.27 -0.22
CA HIS A 135 1.97 -2.83 -1.13
C HIS A 135 3.36 -2.27 -0.86
N SER A 136 4.38 -3.13 -0.87
CA SER A 136 5.78 -2.70 -0.80
C SER A 136 6.03 -1.78 0.42
N LEU A 137 6.55 -0.57 0.24
CA LEU A 137 6.73 0.42 1.32
C LEU A 137 5.40 0.76 2.02
N GLY A 138 4.27 0.71 1.32
CA GLY A 138 2.94 0.88 1.91
C GLY A 138 2.60 -0.23 2.91
N GLY A 139 2.97 -1.47 2.64
CA GLY A 139 2.82 -2.58 3.57
C GLY A 139 3.70 -2.43 4.82
N ALA A 140 4.94 -1.97 4.66
CA ALA A 140 5.79 -1.65 5.81
C ALA A 140 5.19 -0.52 6.69
N ARG A 141 4.53 0.48 6.08
CA ARG A 141 3.78 1.51 6.83
C ARG A 141 2.53 0.93 7.48
N ALA A 142 1.82 0.02 6.81
CA ALA A 142 0.68 -0.70 7.39
C ALA A 142 1.06 -1.48 8.66
N CYS A 143 2.25 -2.12 8.68
CA CYS A 143 2.77 -2.78 9.88
C CYS A 143 2.94 -1.81 11.06
N GLN A 144 3.43 -0.59 10.83
CA GLN A 144 3.57 0.41 11.88
C GLN A 144 2.20 0.80 12.44
N ILE A 145 1.24 1.10 11.55
CA ILE A 145 -0.13 1.43 11.95
C ILE A 145 -0.77 0.27 12.72
N ALA A 146 -0.62 -0.97 12.27
CA ALA A 146 -1.15 -2.15 12.94
C ALA A 146 -0.59 -2.36 14.35
N GLY A 147 0.60 -1.84 14.65
CA GLY A 147 1.19 -1.85 15.99
C GLY A 147 0.68 -0.74 16.92
N GLU A 148 0.03 0.28 16.39
CA GLU A 148 -0.34 1.50 17.12
C GLU A 148 -1.86 1.72 17.19
N ALA A 149 -2.63 1.20 16.21
CA ALA A 149 -4.05 1.44 16.06
C ALA A 149 -4.88 0.18 16.42
N ASP A 150 -6.16 0.39 16.73
CA ASP A 150 -7.12 -0.69 16.95
C ASP A 150 -7.63 -1.22 15.62
N VAL A 151 -6.97 -2.26 15.10
CA VAL A 151 -7.33 -2.95 13.85
C VAL A 151 -7.37 -4.45 14.10
N VAL A 152 -8.23 -5.15 13.36
CA VAL A 152 -8.43 -6.61 13.50
C VAL A 152 -7.51 -7.43 12.59
N GLY A 153 -6.89 -6.81 11.58
CA GLY A 153 -6.07 -7.54 10.62
C GLY A 153 -5.02 -6.69 9.90
N LEU A 154 -4.09 -7.40 9.27
CA LEU A 154 -3.01 -6.83 8.47
C LEU A 154 -2.87 -7.62 7.16
N VAL A 155 -2.82 -6.90 6.03
CA VAL A 155 -2.63 -7.49 4.70
C VAL A 155 -1.37 -6.91 4.06
N LEU A 156 -0.44 -7.77 3.68
CA LEU A 156 0.83 -7.40 3.06
C LEU A 156 0.89 -7.90 1.62
N PHE A 157 1.07 -7.00 0.68
CA PHE A 157 1.28 -7.27 -0.74
C PHE A 157 2.74 -6.99 -1.11
N GLY A 158 3.52 -8.02 -1.41
CA GLY A 158 4.94 -7.90 -1.73
C GLY A 158 5.69 -7.06 -0.68
N SER A 159 5.48 -7.36 0.61
CA SER A 159 6.00 -6.54 1.71
C SER A 159 6.31 -7.37 2.95
N PHE A 160 7.00 -6.75 3.91
CA PHE A 160 7.34 -7.32 5.20
C PHE A 160 7.43 -6.23 6.27
N CYS A 161 7.23 -6.61 7.54
CA CYS A 161 7.31 -5.70 8.67
C CYS A 161 8.74 -5.45 9.13
N ALA A 162 8.99 -4.26 9.68
CA ALA A 162 10.22 -3.90 10.37
C ALA A 162 10.03 -3.78 11.89
N ASN A 163 8.78 -3.63 12.36
CA ASN A 163 8.40 -3.64 13.78
C ASN A 163 7.88 -5.01 14.18
N ASP A 164 8.02 -5.34 15.45
CA ASP A 164 7.62 -6.62 16.02
C ASP A 164 6.12 -6.63 16.34
N LEU A 165 5.38 -7.47 15.62
CA LEU A 165 3.95 -7.77 15.81
C LEU A 165 3.72 -9.23 16.24
N SER A 166 4.78 -9.99 16.57
CA SER A 166 4.72 -11.43 16.84
C SER A 166 3.77 -11.81 17.99
N ASN A 167 3.54 -10.90 18.92
CA ASN A 167 2.64 -11.10 20.06
C ASN A 167 1.25 -10.46 19.86
N SER A 168 0.95 -9.91 18.68
CA SER A 168 -0.37 -9.33 18.40
C SER A 168 -1.41 -10.42 18.15
N GLN A 169 -2.69 -10.06 18.28
CA GLN A 169 -3.83 -10.94 17.96
C GLN A 169 -4.39 -10.66 16.56
N LEU A 170 -3.61 -10.03 15.71
CA LEU A 170 -4.02 -9.68 14.35
C LEU A 170 -4.21 -10.93 13.48
N THR A 171 -5.24 -10.93 12.67
CA THR A 171 -5.34 -11.82 11.52
C THR A 171 -4.43 -11.29 10.43
N VAL A 172 -3.38 -12.02 10.06
CA VAL A 172 -2.37 -11.53 9.09
C VAL A 172 -2.34 -12.40 7.84
N LEU A 173 -2.44 -11.74 6.68
CA LEU A 173 -2.21 -12.33 5.36
C LEU A 173 -1.01 -11.64 4.70
N SER A 174 0.01 -12.42 4.38
CA SER A 174 1.19 -11.95 3.65
C SER A 174 1.27 -12.65 2.29
N ILE A 175 1.09 -11.87 1.22
CA ILE A 175 1.13 -12.36 -0.16
C ILE A 175 2.42 -11.89 -0.82
N GLY A 176 3.21 -12.85 -1.29
CA GLY A 176 4.39 -12.63 -2.12
C GLY A 176 4.20 -13.16 -3.54
N GLY A 177 5.12 -12.82 -4.42
CA GLY A 177 5.18 -13.36 -5.78
C GLY A 177 6.47 -14.15 -6.00
N SER A 178 6.40 -15.30 -6.65
CA SER A 178 7.60 -16.11 -6.95
C SER A 178 8.58 -15.42 -7.89
N GLY A 179 8.09 -14.44 -8.68
CA GLY A 179 8.89 -13.60 -9.58
C GLY A 179 9.21 -12.21 -9.04
N ASP A 180 8.83 -11.88 -7.79
CA ASP A 180 9.10 -10.56 -7.19
C ASP A 180 10.61 -10.35 -6.97
N GLY A 181 11.20 -9.45 -7.75
CA GLY A 181 12.63 -9.10 -7.67
C GLY A 181 12.95 -8.07 -6.59
N LEU A 182 11.95 -7.41 -6.01
CA LEU A 182 12.12 -6.33 -5.03
C LEU A 182 11.85 -6.80 -3.60
N SER A 183 10.70 -7.42 -3.36
CA SER A 183 10.34 -8.09 -2.11
C SER A 183 10.37 -9.60 -2.32
N THR A 184 11.59 -10.13 -2.56
CA THR A 184 11.75 -11.54 -2.88
C THR A 184 11.18 -12.46 -1.80
N PRO A 185 10.79 -13.71 -2.14
CA PRO A 185 10.31 -14.68 -1.17
C PRO A 185 11.21 -14.81 0.07
N GLU A 186 12.53 -14.75 -0.12
CA GLU A 186 13.49 -14.83 0.98
C GLU A 186 13.42 -13.62 1.91
N LYS A 187 13.20 -12.40 1.36
CA LYS A 187 13.02 -11.19 2.18
C LYS A 187 11.75 -11.26 2.99
N ILE A 188 10.64 -11.69 2.39
CA ILE A 188 9.36 -11.89 3.08
C ILE A 188 9.53 -12.93 4.19
N GLN A 189 10.13 -14.07 3.90
CA GLN A 189 10.38 -15.13 4.87
C GLN A 189 11.30 -14.66 6.00
N SER A 190 12.30 -13.83 5.74
CA SER A 190 13.19 -13.28 6.77
C SER A 190 12.47 -12.38 7.77
N GLY A 191 11.37 -11.74 7.35
CA GLY A 191 10.49 -10.92 8.19
C GLY A 191 9.42 -11.70 8.95
N ALA A 192 9.21 -12.98 8.65
CA ALA A 192 8.12 -13.79 9.21
C ALA A 192 8.14 -13.87 10.74
N GLN A 193 9.32 -13.86 11.34
CA GLN A 193 9.50 -13.89 12.81
C GLN A 193 8.91 -12.66 13.54
N LEU A 194 8.68 -11.55 12.80
CA LEU A 194 8.08 -10.33 13.34
C LEU A 194 6.55 -10.33 13.29
N LEU A 195 5.95 -11.38 12.75
CA LEU A 195 4.50 -11.55 12.62
C LEU A 195 3.99 -12.65 13.54
N PRO A 196 2.67 -12.65 13.89
CA PRO A 196 2.06 -13.72 14.66
C PRO A 196 2.32 -15.10 14.05
N ALA A 197 2.48 -16.12 14.89
CA ALA A 197 2.67 -17.50 14.43
C ALA A 197 1.49 -18.04 13.58
N SER A 198 0.32 -17.43 13.71
CA SER A 198 -0.90 -17.72 12.94
C SER A 198 -0.95 -17.05 11.57
N THR A 199 0.10 -16.31 11.17
CA THR A 199 0.13 -15.61 9.88
C THR A 199 -0.01 -16.59 8.72
N THR A 200 -0.93 -16.27 7.80
CA THR A 200 -1.06 -16.98 6.53
C THR A 200 -0.07 -16.37 5.53
N PHE A 201 0.86 -17.18 5.05
CA PHE A 201 1.80 -16.80 3.98
C PHE A 201 1.39 -17.47 2.68
N VAL A 202 1.26 -16.67 1.63
CA VAL A 202 0.92 -17.13 0.28
C VAL A 202 1.99 -16.64 -0.69
N GLU A 203 2.46 -17.53 -1.56
CA GLU A 203 3.32 -17.20 -2.69
C GLU A 203 2.56 -17.51 -3.98
N ILE A 204 2.26 -16.48 -4.78
CA ILE A 204 1.57 -16.64 -6.07
C ILE A 204 2.64 -16.90 -7.14
N ASP A 205 2.52 -18.05 -7.81
CA ASP A 205 3.46 -18.44 -8.86
C ASP A 205 3.36 -17.51 -10.08
N GLY A 206 4.52 -17.05 -10.56
CA GLY A 206 4.64 -16.16 -11.72
C GLY A 206 4.31 -14.69 -11.44
N PHE A 207 3.90 -14.35 -10.23
CA PHE A 207 3.62 -12.98 -9.80
C PHE A 207 4.90 -12.20 -9.56
N ASN A 208 5.02 -10.99 -10.10
CA ASN A 208 6.12 -10.09 -9.79
C ASN A 208 5.67 -8.94 -8.85
N HIS A 209 6.57 -8.03 -8.52
CA HIS A 209 6.26 -6.92 -7.61
C HIS A 209 5.20 -5.97 -8.18
N ALA A 210 5.24 -5.72 -9.50
CA ALA A 210 4.33 -4.79 -10.16
C ALA A 210 2.90 -5.38 -10.33
N ASP A 211 2.71 -6.69 -10.22
CA ASP A 211 1.40 -7.34 -10.37
C ASP A 211 0.43 -7.03 -9.24
N PHE A 212 0.91 -6.52 -8.10
CA PHE A 212 0.06 -6.02 -7.02
C PHE A 212 -0.72 -4.75 -7.38
N GLY A 213 -0.35 -4.10 -8.49
CA GLY A 213 -1.05 -2.94 -9.07
C GLY A 213 -1.03 -2.98 -10.60
N ASP A 214 -1.58 -1.95 -11.24
CA ASP A 214 -1.59 -1.82 -12.70
C ASP A 214 -0.80 -0.56 -13.10
N TYR A 215 0.54 -0.58 -12.93
CA TYR A 215 1.41 0.57 -13.19
C TYR A 215 2.61 0.24 -14.11
N GLY A 216 2.62 -0.97 -14.65
CA GLY A 216 3.65 -1.44 -15.58
C GLY A 216 4.96 -1.86 -14.90
N ALA A 217 5.97 -2.12 -15.71
CA ALA A 217 7.25 -2.66 -15.24
C ALA A 217 7.98 -1.71 -14.28
N GLN A 218 8.56 -2.26 -13.23
CA GLN A 218 9.37 -1.56 -12.24
C GLN A 218 10.83 -1.98 -12.33
N SER A 219 11.75 -1.01 -12.25
CA SER A 219 13.18 -1.30 -12.31
C SER A 219 13.62 -2.18 -11.13
N GLY A 220 14.33 -3.26 -11.44
CA GLY A 220 14.81 -4.23 -10.46
C GLY A 220 13.81 -5.35 -10.13
N ASP A 221 12.61 -5.29 -10.69
CA ASP A 221 11.61 -6.34 -10.56
C ASP A 221 11.87 -7.48 -11.56
N GLY A 222 11.26 -8.65 -11.32
CA GLY A 222 11.24 -9.77 -12.24
C GLY A 222 10.18 -9.62 -13.33
N GLU A 223 10.11 -10.59 -14.22
CA GLU A 223 9.08 -10.66 -15.26
C GLU A 223 7.82 -11.34 -14.74
N SER A 224 6.65 -10.69 -14.95
CA SER A 224 5.36 -11.31 -14.69
C SER A 224 5.06 -12.41 -15.72
N ARG A 225 4.44 -13.49 -15.26
CA ARG A 225 3.88 -14.54 -16.13
C ARG A 225 2.36 -14.51 -16.21
N LEU A 226 1.73 -13.51 -15.59
CA LEU A 226 0.29 -13.36 -15.46
C LEU A 226 -0.21 -12.14 -16.22
N THR A 227 -1.42 -12.23 -16.71
CA THR A 227 -2.18 -11.05 -17.14
C THR A 227 -2.69 -10.27 -15.94
N SER A 228 -3.10 -9.01 -16.15
CA SER A 228 -3.68 -8.20 -15.08
C SER A 228 -4.95 -8.82 -14.50
N GLU A 229 -5.78 -9.47 -15.32
CA GLU A 229 -6.99 -10.20 -14.92
C GLU A 229 -6.66 -11.43 -14.05
N GLU A 230 -5.67 -12.22 -14.44
CA GLU A 230 -5.22 -13.38 -13.65
C GLU A 230 -4.66 -12.94 -12.31
N ALA A 231 -3.86 -11.87 -12.30
CA ALA A 231 -3.33 -11.27 -11.07
C ALA A 231 -4.46 -10.76 -10.15
N ARG A 232 -5.49 -10.08 -10.71
CA ARG A 232 -6.68 -9.66 -9.96
C ARG A 232 -7.41 -10.84 -9.36
N ALA A 233 -7.66 -11.88 -10.14
CA ALA A 233 -8.37 -13.07 -9.68
C ALA A 233 -7.61 -13.79 -8.56
N ALA A 234 -6.29 -13.92 -8.68
CA ALA A 234 -5.45 -14.54 -7.66
C ALA A 234 -5.50 -13.77 -6.34
N LEU A 235 -5.30 -12.44 -6.36
CA LEU A 235 -5.38 -11.61 -5.17
C LEU A 235 -6.76 -11.66 -4.51
N THR A 236 -7.83 -11.63 -5.32
CA THR A 236 -9.20 -11.71 -4.82
C THR A 236 -9.47 -13.03 -4.11
N ALA A 237 -9.03 -14.16 -4.67
CA ALA A 237 -9.21 -15.47 -4.08
C ALA A 237 -8.55 -15.60 -2.70
N GLU A 238 -7.34 -15.04 -2.53
CA GLU A 238 -6.62 -15.10 -1.25
C GLU A 238 -7.31 -14.26 -0.16
N LEU A 239 -7.83 -13.06 -0.50
CA LEU A 239 -8.55 -12.25 0.46
C LEU A 239 -9.94 -12.81 0.77
N LEU A 240 -10.64 -13.39 -0.23
CA LEU A 240 -11.91 -14.07 -0.02
C LEU A 240 -11.75 -15.25 0.95
N GLY A 241 -10.66 -16.03 0.82
CA GLY A 241 -10.36 -17.15 1.70
C GLY A 241 -10.18 -16.76 3.16
N LEU A 242 -9.72 -15.55 3.44
CA LEU A 242 -9.42 -15.09 4.80
C LEU A 242 -10.52 -14.19 5.40
N PHE A 243 -11.15 -13.33 4.60
CA PHE A 243 -12.10 -12.32 5.06
C PHE A 243 -13.53 -12.49 4.51
N GLY A 244 -13.76 -13.44 3.59
CA GLY A 244 -15.05 -13.66 2.94
C GLY A 244 -15.98 -14.67 3.63
N ALA A 245 -15.59 -15.28 4.73
CA ALA A 245 -16.40 -16.24 5.46
C ALA A 245 -17.15 -15.53 6.61
N GLY A 246 -18.25 -14.88 6.32
CA GLY A 246 -19.22 -14.34 7.25
C GLY A 246 -20.62 -14.83 6.90
#